data_1bad29b62f03c92b1957de2aa38e9fec
#
_entry.id   1bad29b62f03c92b1957de2aa38e9fec
#
_cell.length_a   1.000
_cell.length_b   1.000
_cell.length_c   1.000
_cell.angle_alpha   90.00
_cell.angle_beta   90.00
_cell.angle_gamma   90.00
#
_symmetry.space_group_name_H-M   'P 1'
#
loop_
_entity.id
_entity.type
_entity.pdbx_description
1 polymer ?
#
loop_
_entity_poly.entity_id
_entity_poly.type
_entity_poly.pdbx_seq_one_letter_code
_entity_poly.pdbx_strand_id
1 'polypeptide(L)'
;MIELYKPTIDDLWFRERFLADEATMSYNHAWGGTIPFPRSAWADWYDVWIGCPQGGRFYRFLRESEADELVGEIAYHFDPGRQIWIADVIVCAEYRGRGYGTQGLRLLCEAAAENGITELYDDIAIDNPGITLFLKAGFTEEYRTDEIIMLKKALATV
;
A
#
# COMPACT_ATOMS: atom_id res chain seq x y z
N MET A 1 -4.87 6.46 16.51
CA MET A 1 -5.79 5.90 15.48
C MET A 1 -5.31 6.27 14.09
N ILE A 2 -5.30 5.33 13.18
CA ILE A 2 -4.90 5.58 11.79
C ILE A 2 -6.09 6.08 10.99
N GLU A 3 -5.84 7.08 10.16
CA GLU A 3 -6.81 7.58 9.20
C GLU A 3 -6.15 7.71 7.82
N LEU A 4 -6.96 7.68 6.78
CA LEU A 4 -6.49 7.85 5.41
C LEU A 4 -6.39 9.34 5.10
N TYR A 5 -5.20 9.78 4.70
CA TYR A 5 -4.93 11.16 4.35
C TYR A 5 -4.67 11.28 2.85
N LYS A 6 -5.48 12.08 2.17
CA LYS A 6 -5.28 12.36 0.74
C LYS A 6 -4.18 13.42 0.59
N PRO A 7 -2.99 13.05 0.10
CA PRO A 7 -1.90 14.02 0.02
C PRO A 7 -2.16 15.13 -1.00
N THR A 8 -1.59 16.31 -0.72
CA THR A 8 -1.38 17.32 -1.75
C THR A 8 -0.03 17.04 -2.41
N ILE A 9 0.24 17.69 -3.54
CA ILE A 9 1.53 17.51 -4.21
C ILE A 9 2.70 17.92 -3.30
N ASP A 10 2.51 18.93 -2.47
CA ASP A 10 3.54 19.40 -1.55
C ASP A 10 3.85 18.42 -0.41
N ASP A 11 2.98 17.45 -0.16
CA ASP A 11 3.18 16.42 0.85
C ASP A 11 4.08 15.27 0.34
N LEU A 12 4.39 15.23 -0.94
CA LEU A 12 5.11 14.09 -1.55
C LEU A 12 6.57 13.98 -1.11
N TRP A 13 7.11 14.97 -0.40
CA TRP A 13 8.41 14.85 0.27
C TRP A 13 8.43 13.64 1.21
N PHE A 14 7.31 13.32 1.83
CA PHE A 14 7.19 12.16 2.72
C PHE A 14 7.39 10.86 1.93
N ARG A 15 6.75 10.74 0.76
CA ARG A 15 6.90 9.58 -0.11
C ARG A 15 8.33 9.45 -0.62
N GLU A 16 8.93 10.54 -1.07
CA GLU A 16 10.34 10.56 -1.49
C GLU A 16 11.26 10.04 -0.37
N ARG A 17 11.02 10.51 0.85
CA ARG A 17 11.83 10.14 2.02
C ARG A 17 11.72 8.67 2.36
N PHE A 18 10.49 8.11 2.48
CA PHE A 18 10.39 6.71 2.89
C PHE A 18 10.79 5.74 1.78
N LEU A 19 10.61 6.08 0.52
CA LEU A 19 11.09 5.25 -0.59
C LEU A 19 12.61 5.20 -0.67
N ALA A 20 13.31 6.21 -0.14
CA ALA A 20 14.77 6.27 -0.08
C ALA A 20 15.32 5.65 1.21
N ASP A 21 14.49 5.34 2.17
CA ASP A 21 14.90 4.77 3.46
C ASP A 21 15.12 3.27 3.34
N GLU A 22 16.36 2.83 3.46
CA GLU A 22 16.73 1.41 3.32
C GLU A 22 16.00 0.52 4.32
N ALA A 23 15.84 0.97 5.57
CA ALA A 23 15.14 0.19 6.60
C ALA A 23 13.67 -0.01 6.24
N THR A 24 13.00 1.03 5.77
CA THR A 24 11.61 0.96 5.33
C THR A 24 11.45 0.04 4.12
N MET A 25 12.36 0.17 3.14
CA MET A 25 12.27 -0.54 1.87
C MET A 25 12.99 -1.89 1.84
N SER A 26 13.50 -2.36 2.98
CA SER A 26 14.21 -3.64 3.06
C SER A 26 13.38 -4.82 2.57
N TYR A 27 12.05 -4.77 2.74
CA TYR A 27 11.14 -5.83 2.29
C TYR A 27 10.86 -5.79 0.79
N ASN A 28 11.31 -4.75 0.10
CA ASN A 28 11.15 -4.59 -1.34
C ASN A 28 12.36 -5.12 -2.12
N HIS A 29 13.27 -5.86 -1.48
CA HIS A 29 14.51 -6.30 -2.10
C HIS A 29 14.30 -7.13 -3.38
N ALA A 30 13.23 -7.91 -3.46
CA ALA A 30 12.87 -8.69 -4.64
C ALA A 30 12.55 -7.81 -5.85
N TRP A 31 12.19 -6.54 -5.63
CA TRP A 31 11.84 -5.56 -6.66
C TRP A 31 12.80 -4.36 -6.69
N GLY A 32 14.01 -4.50 -6.11
CA GLY A 32 15.07 -3.50 -6.19
C GLY A 32 15.32 -2.67 -4.93
N GLY A 33 14.59 -2.88 -3.84
CA GLY A 33 14.79 -2.17 -2.58
C GLY A 33 14.27 -0.73 -2.62
N THR A 34 15.15 0.25 -2.34
CA THR A 34 14.77 1.67 -2.38
C THR A 34 14.41 2.13 -3.80
N ILE A 35 13.49 3.10 -3.87
CA ILE A 35 12.98 3.62 -5.14
C ILE A 35 13.26 5.11 -5.21
N PRO A 36 13.98 5.59 -6.26
CA PRO A 36 14.15 7.03 -6.49
C PRO A 36 12.79 7.69 -6.80
N PHE A 37 12.49 8.77 -6.10
CA PHE A 37 11.28 9.55 -6.36
C PHE A 37 11.61 11.04 -6.30
N PRO A 38 12.39 11.55 -7.29
CA PRO A 38 12.81 12.94 -7.29
C PRO A 38 11.63 13.89 -7.53
N ARG A 39 11.77 15.11 -7.06
CA ARG A 39 10.72 16.13 -7.15
C ARG A 39 10.24 16.31 -8.60
N SER A 40 11.11 16.14 -9.58
CA SER A 40 10.76 16.22 -11.00
C SER A 40 9.74 15.17 -11.45
N ALA A 41 9.58 14.07 -10.69
CA ALA A 41 8.61 13.01 -10.99
C ALA A 41 7.28 13.21 -10.25
N TRP A 42 7.19 14.13 -9.32
CA TRP A 42 6.02 14.25 -8.44
C TRP A 42 4.74 14.61 -9.20
N ALA A 43 4.82 15.58 -10.11
CA ALA A 43 3.61 16.08 -10.79
C ALA A 43 2.92 15.00 -11.62
N ASP A 44 3.66 14.26 -12.43
CA ASP A 44 3.10 13.19 -13.27
C ASP A 44 2.57 12.04 -12.43
N TRP A 45 3.33 11.63 -11.40
CA TRP A 45 2.89 10.58 -10.49
C TRP A 45 1.61 10.98 -9.75
N TYR A 46 1.57 12.22 -9.27
CA TYR A 46 0.41 12.76 -8.54
C TYR A 46 -0.86 12.73 -9.41
N ASP A 47 -0.74 13.17 -10.64
CA ASP A 47 -1.88 13.17 -11.58
C ASP A 47 -2.42 11.74 -11.78
N VAL A 48 -1.53 10.77 -12.01
CA VAL A 48 -1.92 9.38 -12.28
C VAL A 48 -2.58 8.71 -11.09
N TRP A 49 -2.12 9.02 -9.87
CA TRP A 49 -2.56 8.31 -8.67
C TRP A 49 -3.59 9.07 -7.84
N ILE A 50 -3.55 10.40 -7.82
CA ILE A 50 -4.33 11.20 -6.87
C ILE A 50 -5.18 12.26 -7.56
N GLY A 51 -4.59 13.11 -8.39
CA GLY A 51 -5.26 14.25 -9.00
C GLY A 51 -6.33 13.85 -10.02
N CYS A 52 -5.95 12.95 -10.94
CA CYS A 52 -6.83 12.36 -11.95
C CYS A 52 -6.59 10.85 -11.99
N PRO A 53 -7.02 10.09 -10.96
CA PRO A 53 -6.67 8.68 -10.83
C PRO A 53 -7.03 7.89 -12.09
N GLN A 54 -6.02 7.28 -12.72
CA GLN A 54 -6.20 6.50 -13.93
C GLN A 54 -6.50 5.06 -13.60
N GLY A 55 -7.42 4.44 -14.36
CA GLY A 55 -7.74 3.02 -14.22
C GLY A 55 -8.25 2.62 -12.84
N GLY A 56 -8.90 3.55 -12.11
CA GLY A 56 -9.43 3.26 -10.79
C GLY A 56 -8.39 3.20 -9.67
N ARG A 57 -7.19 3.73 -9.90
CA ARG A 57 -6.15 3.78 -8.86
C ARG A 57 -6.63 4.53 -7.61
N PHE A 58 -6.13 4.07 -6.46
CA PHE A 58 -6.41 4.70 -5.18
C PHE A 58 -5.12 4.77 -4.38
N TYR A 59 -4.83 5.93 -3.79
CA TYR A 59 -3.61 6.16 -3.01
C TYR A 59 -3.88 7.10 -1.85
N ARG A 60 -3.44 6.72 -0.66
CA ARG A 60 -3.53 7.55 0.54
C ARG A 60 -2.28 7.38 1.40
N PHE A 61 -1.92 8.43 2.13
CA PHE A 61 -0.99 8.28 3.25
C PHE A 61 -1.75 7.76 4.47
N LEU A 62 -1.03 7.04 5.31
CA LEU A 62 -1.50 6.66 6.64
C LEU A 62 -1.07 7.74 7.61
N ARG A 63 -2.01 8.35 8.30
CA ARG A 63 -1.76 9.38 9.31
C ARG A 63 -2.20 8.88 10.68
N GLU A 64 -1.30 8.99 11.66
CA GLU A 64 -1.66 8.76 13.05
C GLU A 64 -2.27 10.05 13.59
N SER A 65 -3.57 10.03 13.93
CA SER A 65 -4.35 11.23 14.17
C SER A 65 -4.00 11.97 15.47
N GLU A 66 -3.60 11.25 16.52
CA GLU A 66 -3.29 11.85 17.81
C GLU A 66 -1.96 12.61 17.78
N ALA A 67 -0.94 12.00 17.19
CA ALA A 67 0.38 12.61 17.03
C ALA A 67 0.48 13.50 15.80
N ASP A 68 -0.50 13.44 14.89
CA ASP A 68 -0.51 14.15 13.60
C ASP A 68 0.74 13.83 12.77
N GLU A 69 1.06 12.53 12.67
CA GLU A 69 2.25 12.04 11.96
C GLU A 69 1.87 11.15 10.77
N LEU A 70 2.57 11.36 9.66
CA LEU A 70 2.49 10.46 8.52
C LEU A 70 3.37 9.24 8.80
N VAL A 71 2.81 8.03 8.68
CA VAL A 71 3.50 6.81 9.08
C VAL A 71 3.67 5.78 7.97
N GLY A 72 3.03 5.99 6.82
CA GLY A 72 3.13 5.07 5.69
C GLY A 72 2.16 5.40 4.58
N GLU A 73 1.95 4.43 3.70
CA GLU A 73 1.02 4.55 2.59
C GLU A 73 0.20 3.28 2.39
N ILE A 74 -0.97 3.45 1.77
CA ILE A 74 -1.75 2.35 1.20
C ILE A 74 -2.22 2.73 -0.20
N ALA A 75 -2.32 1.74 -1.06
CA ALA A 75 -2.78 1.95 -2.43
C ALA A 75 -3.42 0.68 -2.97
N TYR A 76 -4.22 0.82 -4.01
CA TYR A 76 -4.57 -0.29 -4.87
C TYR A 76 -4.60 0.18 -6.32
N HIS A 77 -4.37 -0.76 -7.24
CA HIS A 77 -4.45 -0.51 -8.67
C HIS A 77 -4.89 -1.79 -9.40
N PHE A 78 -5.43 -1.62 -10.59
CA PHE A 78 -5.81 -2.74 -11.43
C PHE A 78 -4.64 -3.21 -12.28
N ASP A 79 -4.39 -4.52 -12.29
CA ASP A 79 -3.40 -5.15 -13.16
C ASP A 79 -4.13 -5.75 -14.36
N PRO A 80 -4.06 -5.11 -15.54
CA PRO A 80 -4.79 -5.58 -16.71
C PRO A 80 -4.25 -6.92 -17.27
N GLY A 81 -3.00 -7.23 -17.02
CA GLY A 81 -2.40 -8.49 -17.46
C GLY A 81 -2.96 -9.69 -16.73
N ARG A 82 -3.22 -9.56 -15.44
CA ARG A 82 -3.76 -10.62 -14.59
C ARG A 82 -5.26 -10.44 -14.29
N GLN A 83 -5.84 -9.30 -14.66
CA GLN A 83 -7.24 -8.96 -14.42
C GLN A 83 -7.60 -8.99 -12.92
N ILE A 84 -6.70 -8.47 -12.08
CA ILE A 84 -6.87 -8.41 -10.63
C ILE A 84 -6.53 -7.03 -10.09
N TRP A 85 -7.11 -6.70 -8.93
CA TRP A 85 -6.78 -5.50 -8.16
C TRP A 85 -5.69 -5.83 -7.16
N ILE A 86 -4.60 -5.08 -7.20
CA ILE A 86 -3.42 -5.29 -6.34
C ILE A 86 -3.42 -4.24 -5.23
N ALA A 87 -3.23 -4.69 -3.99
CA ALA A 87 -3.09 -3.84 -2.81
C ALA A 87 -1.61 -3.65 -2.46
N ASP A 88 -1.26 -2.45 -2.01
CA ASP A 88 0.08 -2.13 -1.54
C ASP A 88 -0.02 -1.46 -0.17
N VAL A 89 0.83 -1.87 0.76
CA VAL A 89 0.93 -1.26 2.10
C VAL A 89 2.40 -1.11 2.45
N ILE A 90 2.79 0.10 2.81
CA ILE A 90 4.13 0.37 3.35
C ILE A 90 3.98 1.16 4.64
N VAL A 91 4.55 0.65 5.73
CA VAL A 91 4.70 1.37 6.99
C VAL A 91 6.17 1.69 7.19
N CYS A 92 6.48 2.95 7.46
CA CYS A 92 7.85 3.37 7.72
C CYS A 92 8.44 2.55 8.88
N ALA A 93 9.72 2.14 8.75
CA ALA A 93 10.36 1.23 9.69
C ALA A 93 10.25 1.70 11.14
N GLU A 94 10.41 3.00 11.37
CA GLU A 94 10.35 3.59 12.72
C GLU A 94 8.98 3.47 13.39
N TYR A 95 7.93 3.21 12.63
CA TYR A 95 6.56 3.10 13.16
C TYR A 95 6.02 1.67 13.17
N ARG A 96 6.83 0.69 12.80
CA ARG A 96 6.41 -0.72 12.76
C ARG A 96 6.18 -1.30 14.16
N GLY A 97 5.37 -2.36 14.23
CA GLY A 97 5.07 -3.04 15.49
C GLY A 97 3.98 -2.36 16.32
N ARG A 98 3.29 -1.38 15.78
CA ARG A 98 2.23 -0.63 16.47
C ARG A 98 0.82 -0.90 15.95
N GLY A 99 0.68 -1.81 14.97
CA GLY A 99 -0.61 -2.16 14.37
C GLY A 99 -1.09 -1.21 13.29
N TYR A 100 -0.27 -0.26 12.86
CA TYR A 100 -0.66 0.74 11.86
C TYR A 100 -0.92 0.11 10.49
N GLY A 101 -0.11 -0.85 10.08
CA GLY A 101 -0.31 -1.56 8.82
C GLY A 101 -1.63 -2.31 8.78
N THR A 102 -2.01 -2.97 9.88
CA THR A 102 -3.28 -3.69 9.98
C THR A 102 -4.46 -2.74 9.90
N GLN A 103 -4.39 -1.61 10.59
CA GLN A 103 -5.43 -0.57 10.53
C GLN A 103 -5.53 -0.01 9.10
N GLY A 104 -4.40 0.32 8.50
CA GLY A 104 -4.35 0.86 7.14
C GLY A 104 -4.92 -0.10 6.10
N LEU A 105 -4.56 -1.37 6.18
CA LEU A 105 -5.07 -2.38 5.25
C LEU A 105 -6.58 -2.59 5.40
N ARG A 106 -7.10 -2.54 6.62
CA ARG A 106 -8.54 -2.61 6.86
C ARG A 106 -9.26 -1.44 6.19
N LEU A 107 -8.75 -0.23 6.37
CA LEU A 107 -9.31 0.97 5.74
C LEU A 107 -9.23 0.90 4.21
N LEU A 108 -8.15 0.34 3.68
CA LEU A 108 -8.01 0.14 2.24
C LEU A 108 -9.08 -0.82 1.71
N CYS A 109 -9.31 -1.92 2.40
CA CYS A 109 -10.35 -2.88 2.02
C CYS A 109 -11.75 -2.24 2.05
N GLU A 110 -12.03 -1.41 3.04
CA GLU A 110 -13.29 -0.67 3.11
C GLU A 110 -13.44 0.29 1.92
N ALA A 111 -12.40 1.05 1.61
CA ALA A 111 -12.40 1.97 0.47
C ALA A 111 -12.60 1.23 -0.86
N ALA A 112 -11.91 0.10 -1.03
CA ALA A 112 -12.05 -0.72 -2.24
C ALA A 112 -13.48 -1.25 -2.39
N ALA A 113 -14.07 -1.76 -1.31
CA ALA A 113 -15.45 -2.25 -1.33
C ALA A 113 -16.45 -1.13 -1.67
N GLU A 114 -16.26 0.06 -1.11
CA GLU A 114 -17.07 1.25 -1.41
C GLU A 114 -16.97 1.64 -2.89
N ASN A 115 -15.84 1.38 -3.52
CA ASN A 115 -15.62 1.64 -4.95
C ASN A 115 -16.01 0.47 -5.85
N GLY A 116 -16.70 -0.53 -5.31
CA GLY A 116 -17.25 -1.65 -6.09
C GLY A 116 -16.27 -2.78 -6.38
N ILE A 117 -15.10 -2.77 -5.75
CA ILE A 117 -14.12 -3.85 -5.91
C ILE A 117 -14.52 -5.03 -5.02
N THR A 118 -14.56 -6.23 -5.59
CA THR A 118 -15.01 -7.42 -4.88
C THR A 118 -13.88 -8.27 -4.31
N GLU A 119 -12.67 -8.10 -4.83
CA GLU A 119 -11.51 -8.88 -4.40
C GLU A 119 -10.23 -8.04 -4.49
N LEU A 120 -9.38 -8.15 -3.46
CA LEU A 120 -8.04 -7.57 -3.47
C LEU A 120 -7.00 -8.69 -3.38
N TYR A 121 -5.88 -8.46 -4.06
CA TYR A 121 -4.74 -9.37 -4.11
C TYR A 121 -3.47 -8.62 -3.72
N ASP A 122 -2.47 -9.37 -3.26
CA ASP A 122 -1.10 -8.85 -3.17
C ASP A 122 -0.13 -10.01 -3.31
N ASP A 123 0.90 -9.83 -4.15
CA ASP A 123 2.01 -10.76 -4.28
C ASP A 123 3.18 -10.27 -3.44
N ILE A 124 3.52 -11.02 -2.41
CA ILE A 124 4.50 -10.64 -1.41
C ILE A 124 5.67 -11.61 -1.45
N ALA A 125 6.90 -11.08 -1.31
CA ALA A 125 8.09 -11.93 -1.20
C ALA A 125 7.91 -12.91 -0.04
N ILE A 126 8.26 -14.17 -0.27
CA ILE A 126 7.97 -15.25 0.69
C ILE A 126 8.67 -15.05 2.04
N ASP A 127 9.78 -14.32 2.07
CA ASP A 127 10.53 -13.97 3.28
C ASP A 127 10.10 -12.63 3.91
N ASN A 128 9.08 -11.97 3.36
CA ASN A 128 8.59 -10.69 3.87
C ASN A 128 7.68 -10.94 5.09
N PRO A 129 8.04 -10.41 6.28
CA PRO A 129 7.20 -10.56 7.47
C PRO A 129 5.83 -9.86 7.36
N GLY A 130 5.64 -8.99 6.37
CA GLY A 130 4.35 -8.36 6.07
C GLY A 130 3.24 -9.35 5.70
N ILE A 131 3.58 -10.59 5.33
CA ILE A 131 2.61 -11.66 5.08
C ILE A 131 1.67 -11.83 6.27
N THR A 132 2.21 -11.80 7.49
CA THR A 132 1.43 -11.92 8.72
C THR A 132 0.35 -10.84 8.83
N LEU A 133 0.67 -9.62 8.43
CA LEU A 133 -0.26 -8.49 8.44
C LEU A 133 -1.47 -8.77 7.53
N PHE A 134 -1.21 -9.28 6.32
CA PHE A 134 -2.28 -9.61 5.38
C PHE A 134 -3.12 -10.78 5.89
N LEU A 135 -2.50 -11.81 6.45
CA LEU A 135 -3.25 -12.94 7.02
C LEU A 135 -4.16 -12.51 8.16
N LYS A 136 -3.67 -11.61 9.04
CA LYS A 136 -4.49 -11.03 10.12
C LYS A 136 -5.65 -10.20 9.60
N ALA A 137 -5.50 -9.59 8.44
CA ALA A 137 -6.56 -8.80 7.81
C ALA A 137 -7.58 -9.68 7.05
N GLY A 138 -7.41 -11.00 7.05
CA GLY A 138 -8.34 -11.93 6.43
C GLY A 138 -7.98 -12.36 5.02
N PHE A 139 -6.79 -12.02 4.54
CA PHE A 139 -6.30 -12.53 3.27
C PHE A 139 -5.91 -14.00 3.41
N THR A 140 -6.08 -14.77 2.35
CA THR A 140 -5.71 -16.18 2.29
C THR A 140 -4.79 -16.42 1.11
N GLU A 141 -4.01 -17.50 1.20
CA GLU A 141 -3.10 -17.87 0.12
C GLU A 141 -3.88 -18.41 -1.09
N GLU A 142 -3.63 -17.81 -2.26
CA GLU A 142 -4.16 -18.28 -3.53
C GLU A 142 -3.20 -19.30 -4.16
N TYR A 143 -1.91 -18.95 -4.20
CA TYR A 143 -0.82 -19.82 -4.65
C TYR A 143 0.51 -19.26 -4.16
N ARG A 144 1.57 -20.06 -4.28
CA ARG A 144 2.95 -19.60 -4.00
C ARG A 144 3.93 -20.19 -4.98
N THR A 145 5.04 -19.48 -5.12
CA THR A 145 6.23 -19.95 -5.83
C THR A 145 7.38 -20.02 -4.81
N ASP A 146 8.60 -20.32 -5.28
CA ASP A 146 9.78 -20.27 -4.42
C ASP A 146 10.12 -18.83 -3.94
N GLU A 147 9.59 -17.82 -4.61
CA GLU A 147 9.94 -16.43 -4.38
C GLU A 147 8.83 -15.60 -3.78
N ILE A 148 7.57 -15.86 -4.15
CA ILE A 148 6.43 -15.05 -3.72
C ILE A 148 5.26 -15.92 -3.23
N ILE A 149 4.40 -15.28 -2.43
CA ILE A 149 3.09 -15.81 -2.09
C ILE A 149 2.04 -14.82 -2.61
N MET A 150 1.06 -15.32 -3.34
CA MET A 150 -0.08 -14.53 -3.78
C MET A 150 -1.20 -14.67 -2.74
N LEU A 151 -1.60 -13.55 -2.18
CA LEU A 151 -2.66 -13.46 -1.18
C LEU A 151 -3.90 -12.81 -1.78
N LYS A 152 -5.07 -13.21 -1.30
CA LYS A 152 -6.37 -12.78 -1.82
C LYS A 152 -7.35 -12.60 -0.69
N LYS A 153 -8.18 -11.57 -0.80
CA LYS A 153 -9.31 -11.36 0.10
C LYS A 153 -10.56 -10.99 -0.69
N ALA A 154 -11.66 -11.72 -0.43
CA ALA A 154 -12.98 -11.32 -0.90
C ALA A 154 -13.49 -10.18 -0.01
N LEU A 155 -14.01 -9.12 -0.62
CA LEU A 155 -14.48 -7.93 0.09
C LEU A 155 -16.00 -8.00 0.27
N ALA A 156 -16.46 -7.51 1.42
CA ALA A 156 -17.89 -7.40 1.66
C ALA A 156 -18.50 -6.37 0.72
N THR A 157 -19.65 -6.69 0.14
CA THR A 157 -20.42 -5.72 -0.66
C THR A 157 -21.01 -4.65 0.24
N VAL A 158 -20.96 -3.42 -0.23
CA VAL A 158 -21.52 -2.26 0.48
C VAL A 158 -22.88 -1.92 -0.10
#